data_d70e24158f8c7421288539f9050cc0cb
#
_entry.id   d70e24158f8c7421288539f9050cc0cb
#
_cell.length_a   1.000
_cell.length_b   1.000
_cell.length_c   1.000
_cell.angle_alpha   90.00
_cell.angle_beta   90.00
_cell.angle_gamma   90.00
#
_symmetry.space_group_name_H-M   'P 1'
#
loop_
_entity.id
_entity.type
_entity.pdbx_description
1 polymer ?
#
loop_
_entity_poly.entity_id
_entity_poly.type
_entity_poly.pdbx_seq_one_letter_code
_entity_poly.pdbx_strand_id
1 'polypeptide(L)'
;MATEETTYHIPVLLKASVDGMNIRPDGTYIDVTFGGGGHSREILSRLGDGGRLLSFDQDEDAERNIVDDPHFTFVRSNFRYLHNFLRYYGVEQVDAILADLGVSSHHFDDSERGFSFRFEGKLDMRMNKRAGLTAADVMNTYNEERLADIFYLYGELKNSRKLADLLVKARNTRQIETIGDFLDIVKPLFGREREKKELAKVFQALRIEVNQEMEALKEMLYAATESLRPGGRLVVITYHSLEDRMVKNIMKTGNVEGKAEKDFYGNVQTPFRLVNNKVIVPDEEEIARNPRSRSAKLRIAEKR
;
A
#
# COMPACT_ATOMS: atom_id res chain seq x y z
N MET A 1 -7.32 -0.11 -38.47
CA MET A 1 -7.57 0.38 -37.10
C MET A 1 -6.66 -0.43 -36.19
N ALA A 2 -5.55 0.16 -35.76
CA ALA A 2 -4.66 -0.50 -34.81
C ALA A 2 -5.36 -0.49 -33.45
N THR A 3 -5.62 -1.67 -32.91
CA THR A 3 -6.04 -1.85 -31.53
C THR A 3 -4.88 -1.36 -30.66
N GLU A 4 -5.08 -0.27 -29.91
CA GLU A 4 -4.20 0.08 -28.80
C GLU A 4 -4.18 -1.13 -27.86
N GLU A 5 -3.11 -1.90 -27.91
CA GLU A 5 -2.76 -2.83 -26.87
C GLU A 5 -2.52 -1.98 -25.60
N THR A 6 -3.56 -1.86 -24.78
CA THR A 6 -3.41 -1.42 -23.41
C THR A 6 -2.36 -2.32 -22.77
N THR A 7 -1.20 -1.77 -22.51
CA THR A 7 -0.10 -2.47 -21.82
C THR A 7 -0.62 -2.88 -20.44
N TYR A 8 -1.19 -4.07 -20.36
CA TYR A 8 -1.75 -4.62 -19.13
C TYR A 8 -0.61 -4.73 -18.12
N HIS A 9 -0.67 -3.93 -17.08
CA HIS A 9 0.30 -3.93 -16.02
C HIS A 9 0.31 -5.32 -15.35
N ILE A 10 1.38 -6.07 -15.54
CA ILE A 10 1.55 -7.38 -14.88
C ILE A 10 1.71 -7.10 -13.38
N PRO A 11 0.86 -7.68 -12.53
CA PRO A 11 0.95 -7.51 -11.08
C PRO A 11 2.29 -7.99 -10.55
N VAL A 12 2.80 -7.30 -9.55
CA VAL A 12 4.09 -7.65 -8.93
C VAL A 12 3.96 -8.96 -8.17
N LEU A 13 4.93 -9.87 -8.36
CA LEU A 13 4.98 -11.18 -7.70
C LEU A 13 3.67 -11.99 -7.82
N LEU A 14 2.95 -11.85 -8.95
CA LEU A 14 1.61 -12.41 -9.16
C LEU A 14 1.52 -13.89 -8.74
N LYS A 15 2.37 -14.73 -9.35
CA LYS A 15 2.34 -16.17 -9.11
C LYS A 15 2.67 -16.49 -7.65
N ALA A 16 3.74 -15.92 -7.12
CA ALA A 16 4.19 -16.19 -5.74
C ALA A 16 3.14 -15.75 -4.69
N SER A 17 2.43 -14.65 -4.95
CA SER A 17 1.39 -14.14 -4.05
C SER A 17 0.17 -15.05 -4.06
N VAL A 18 -0.35 -15.39 -5.24
CA VAL A 18 -1.56 -16.21 -5.34
C VAL A 18 -1.29 -17.66 -4.93
N ASP A 19 -0.12 -18.22 -5.26
CA ASP A 19 0.31 -19.54 -4.73
C ASP A 19 0.42 -19.52 -3.20
N GLY A 20 0.89 -18.38 -2.63
CA GLY A 20 0.99 -18.17 -1.19
C GLY A 20 -0.35 -18.18 -0.46
N MET A 21 -1.44 -17.84 -1.13
CA MET A 21 -2.79 -17.88 -0.57
C MET A 21 -3.30 -19.31 -0.34
N ASN A 22 -2.71 -20.32 -0.97
CA ASN A 22 -3.14 -21.73 -0.88
C ASN A 22 -4.62 -21.91 -1.21
N ILE A 23 -5.03 -21.43 -2.39
CA ILE A 23 -6.42 -21.35 -2.83
C ILE A 23 -7.04 -22.74 -2.94
N ARG A 24 -8.25 -22.88 -2.36
CA ARG A 24 -9.17 -23.99 -2.54
C ARG A 24 -10.37 -23.54 -3.37
N PRO A 25 -10.93 -24.38 -4.23
CA PRO A 25 -11.99 -23.96 -5.17
C PRO A 25 -13.24 -23.37 -4.48
N ASP A 26 -13.57 -23.79 -3.28
CA ASP A 26 -14.76 -23.43 -2.51
C ASP A 26 -14.50 -22.43 -1.37
N GLY A 27 -13.30 -21.82 -1.34
CA GLY A 27 -12.90 -20.90 -0.28
C GLY A 27 -13.38 -19.48 -0.48
N THR A 28 -13.27 -18.67 0.59
CA THR A 28 -13.54 -17.23 0.56
C THR A 28 -12.25 -16.45 0.69
N TYR A 29 -12.01 -15.56 -0.27
CA TYR A 29 -10.77 -14.81 -0.42
C TYR A 29 -11.00 -13.31 -0.44
N ILE A 30 -9.99 -12.57 0.00
CA ILE A 30 -10.01 -11.11 -0.02
C ILE A 30 -8.76 -10.62 -0.73
N ASP A 31 -8.95 -9.66 -1.66
CA ASP A 31 -7.90 -8.82 -2.20
C ASP A 31 -8.18 -7.39 -1.72
N VAL A 32 -7.37 -6.88 -0.80
CA VAL A 32 -7.62 -5.54 -0.22
C VAL A 32 -7.07 -4.39 -1.07
N THR A 33 -6.47 -4.71 -2.23
CA THR A 33 -5.77 -3.78 -3.12
C THR A 33 -6.05 -4.12 -4.59
N PHE A 34 -7.31 -4.00 -5.00
CA PHE A 34 -7.78 -4.44 -6.32
C PHE A 34 -7.02 -3.82 -7.49
N GLY A 35 -6.85 -2.49 -7.51
CA GLY A 35 -6.13 -1.74 -8.52
C GLY A 35 -6.55 -2.09 -9.96
N GLY A 36 -5.62 -2.63 -10.74
CA GLY A 36 -5.87 -3.12 -12.11
C GLY A 36 -6.57 -4.48 -12.17
N GLY A 37 -6.85 -5.12 -11.04
CA GLY A 37 -7.54 -6.41 -10.94
C GLY A 37 -6.72 -7.63 -11.33
N GLY A 38 -5.40 -7.51 -11.48
CA GLY A 38 -4.58 -8.61 -11.97
C GLY A 38 -4.47 -9.78 -10.97
N HIS A 39 -4.22 -9.50 -9.70
CA HIS A 39 -4.24 -10.52 -8.64
C HIS A 39 -5.64 -11.13 -8.49
N SER A 40 -6.68 -10.30 -8.49
CA SER A 40 -8.07 -10.74 -8.37
C SER A 40 -8.48 -11.68 -9.52
N ARG A 41 -8.09 -11.39 -10.77
CA ARG A 41 -8.35 -12.30 -11.90
C ARG A 41 -7.65 -13.64 -11.74
N GLU A 42 -6.41 -13.65 -11.29
CA GLU A 42 -5.67 -14.90 -11.03
C GLU A 42 -6.31 -15.69 -9.89
N ILE A 43 -6.80 -15.03 -8.84
CA ILE A 43 -7.54 -15.70 -7.74
C ILE A 43 -8.83 -16.32 -8.30
N LEU A 44 -9.64 -15.56 -9.03
CA LEU A 44 -10.90 -16.03 -9.63
C LEU A 44 -10.69 -17.24 -10.55
N SER A 45 -9.62 -17.27 -11.33
CA SER A 45 -9.32 -18.40 -12.22
C SER A 45 -9.08 -19.71 -11.49
N ARG A 46 -8.87 -19.69 -10.18
CA ARG A 46 -8.63 -20.86 -9.33
C ARG A 46 -9.83 -21.23 -8.46
N LEU A 47 -10.90 -20.43 -8.51
CA LEU A 47 -12.14 -20.71 -7.79
C LEU A 47 -13.02 -21.70 -8.56
N GLY A 48 -13.83 -22.43 -7.83
CA GLY A 48 -14.93 -23.25 -8.34
C GLY A 48 -16.29 -22.63 -7.94
N ASP A 49 -17.35 -23.37 -8.19
CA ASP A 49 -18.74 -22.91 -7.99
C ASP A 49 -19.07 -22.43 -6.57
N GLY A 50 -18.37 -22.93 -5.55
CA GLY A 50 -18.53 -22.54 -4.14
C GLY A 50 -17.59 -21.42 -3.69
N GLY A 51 -16.67 -20.99 -4.56
CA GLY A 51 -15.67 -19.98 -4.21
C GLY A 51 -16.22 -18.56 -4.19
N ARG A 52 -15.54 -17.67 -3.43
CA ARG A 52 -15.93 -16.27 -3.34
C ARG A 52 -14.70 -15.37 -3.19
N LEU A 53 -14.70 -14.24 -3.91
CA LEU A 53 -13.68 -13.20 -3.80
C LEU A 53 -14.34 -11.85 -3.55
N LEU A 54 -13.91 -11.14 -2.49
CA LEU A 54 -14.21 -9.75 -2.27
C LEU A 54 -12.94 -8.93 -2.49
N SER A 55 -13.00 -7.91 -3.34
CA SER A 55 -11.85 -7.06 -3.61
C SER A 55 -12.13 -5.60 -3.31
N PHE A 56 -11.19 -4.96 -2.64
CA PHE A 56 -11.30 -3.58 -2.16
C PHE A 56 -10.44 -2.64 -2.96
N ASP A 57 -10.97 -1.46 -3.25
CA ASP A 57 -10.18 -0.29 -3.63
C ASP A 57 -10.90 0.99 -3.22
N GLN A 58 -10.13 2.00 -2.80
CA GLN A 58 -10.69 3.31 -2.49
C GLN A 58 -10.67 4.27 -3.68
N ASP A 59 -9.89 3.95 -4.72
CA ASP A 59 -9.80 4.76 -5.92
C ASP A 59 -10.98 4.46 -6.86
N GLU A 60 -11.65 5.52 -7.34
CA GLU A 60 -12.73 5.39 -8.31
C GLU A 60 -12.25 4.87 -9.67
N ASP A 61 -10.98 5.12 -10.02
CA ASP A 61 -10.41 4.66 -11.28
C ASP A 61 -10.28 3.12 -11.34
N ALA A 62 -10.22 2.44 -10.19
CA ALA A 62 -10.21 0.99 -10.11
C ALA A 62 -11.53 0.34 -10.57
N GLU A 63 -12.66 1.06 -10.48
CA GLU A 63 -13.97 0.54 -10.91
C GLU A 63 -14.01 0.12 -12.39
N ARG A 64 -13.17 0.72 -13.23
CA ARG A 64 -13.07 0.38 -14.66
C ARG A 64 -12.54 -1.04 -14.91
N ASN A 65 -11.90 -1.64 -13.91
CA ASN A 65 -11.27 -2.95 -14.00
C ASN A 65 -12.14 -4.07 -13.40
N ILE A 66 -13.35 -3.75 -12.90
CA ILE A 66 -14.28 -4.71 -12.31
C ILE A 66 -14.50 -5.89 -13.27
N VAL A 67 -14.46 -7.08 -12.69
CA VAL A 67 -14.65 -8.34 -13.41
C VAL A 67 -16.12 -8.73 -13.33
N ASP A 68 -16.73 -9.06 -14.48
CA ASP A 68 -18.07 -9.64 -14.52
C ASP A 68 -17.98 -11.15 -14.26
N ASP A 69 -18.05 -11.51 -12.98
CA ASP A 69 -17.93 -12.88 -12.50
C ASP A 69 -18.85 -13.06 -11.28
N PRO A 70 -19.69 -14.11 -11.23
CA PRO A 70 -20.63 -14.32 -10.12
C PRO A 70 -19.97 -14.56 -8.76
N HIS A 71 -18.71 -14.96 -8.74
CA HIS A 71 -17.92 -15.18 -7.52
C HIS A 71 -17.23 -13.92 -7.02
N PHE A 72 -17.31 -12.81 -7.79
CA PHE A 72 -16.60 -11.56 -7.53
C PHE A 72 -17.52 -10.51 -6.91
N THR A 73 -17.00 -9.85 -5.87
CA THR A 73 -17.65 -8.68 -5.27
C THR A 73 -16.64 -7.54 -5.14
N PHE A 74 -16.88 -6.43 -5.82
CA PHE A 74 -16.07 -5.23 -5.66
C PHE A 74 -16.59 -4.38 -4.50
N VAL A 75 -15.69 -3.91 -3.65
CA VAL A 75 -15.98 -3.05 -2.50
C VAL A 75 -15.23 -1.75 -2.65
N ARG A 76 -15.93 -0.68 -3.03
CA ARG A 76 -15.36 0.65 -3.12
C ARG A 76 -15.15 1.25 -1.74
N SER A 77 -14.03 0.92 -1.12
CA SER A 77 -13.69 1.39 0.22
C SER A 77 -12.20 1.27 0.51
N ASN A 78 -11.74 2.05 1.49
CA ASN A 78 -10.42 1.84 2.07
C ASN A 78 -10.41 0.52 2.86
N PHE A 79 -9.36 -0.26 2.71
CA PHE A 79 -9.19 -1.56 3.37
C PHE A 79 -9.15 -1.48 4.91
N ARG A 80 -8.96 -0.31 5.50
CA ARG A 80 -9.10 -0.09 6.95
C ARG A 80 -10.46 -0.54 7.50
N TYR A 81 -11.49 -0.51 6.65
CA TYR A 81 -12.84 -0.93 7.00
C TYR A 81 -13.13 -2.40 6.68
N LEU A 82 -12.10 -3.23 6.48
CA LEU A 82 -12.22 -4.66 6.16
C LEU A 82 -13.22 -5.37 7.06
N HIS A 83 -13.07 -5.24 8.38
CA HIS A 83 -13.97 -5.88 9.35
C HIS A 83 -15.44 -5.47 9.17
N ASN A 84 -15.71 -4.18 8.91
CA ASN A 84 -17.05 -3.66 8.72
C ASN A 84 -17.73 -4.28 7.49
N PHE A 85 -17.00 -4.37 6.37
CA PHE A 85 -17.54 -4.93 5.14
C PHE A 85 -17.69 -6.45 5.19
N LEU A 86 -16.79 -7.17 5.85
CA LEU A 86 -16.99 -8.61 6.07
C LEU A 86 -18.30 -8.87 6.83
N ARG A 87 -18.57 -8.11 7.87
CA ARG A 87 -19.85 -8.18 8.58
C ARG A 87 -21.04 -7.83 7.68
N TYR A 88 -20.93 -6.77 6.88
CA TYR A 88 -21.99 -6.35 5.96
C TYR A 88 -22.35 -7.45 4.95
N TYR A 89 -21.35 -8.16 4.43
CA TYR A 89 -21.53 -9.25 3.48
C TYR A 89 -21.79 -10.62 4.13
N GLY A 90 -21.92 -10.68 5.44
CA GLY A 90 -22.17 -11.92 6.20
C GLY A 90 -21.00 -12.91 6.13
N VAL A 91 -19.77 -12.41 6.02
CA VAL A 91 -18.53 -13.21 5.99
C VAL A 91 -17.92 -13.21 7.39
N GLU A 92 -17.98 -14.35 8.08
CA GLU A 92 -17.42 -14.49 9.43
C GLU A 92 -15.92 -14.76 9.40
N GLN A 93 -15.47 -15.64 8.50
CA GLN A 93 -14.07 -16.03 8.36
C GLN A 93 -13.69 -16.19 6.89
N VAL A 94 -12.41 -15.97 6.60
CA VAL A 94 -11.84 -16.06 5.26
C VAL A 94 -10.66 -17.02 5.21
N ASP A 95 -10.42 -17.58 4.02
CA ASP A 95 -9.35 -18.54 3.75
C ASP A 95 -8.00 -17.87 3.53
N ALA A 96 -7.99 -16.73 2.82
CA ALA A 96 -6.79 -15.92 2.71
C ALA A 96 -7.13 -14.45 2.41
N ILE A 97 -6.17 -13.60 2.76
CA ILE A 97 -6.19 -12.16 2.49
C ILE A 97 -4.90 -11.80 1.78
N LEU A 98 -5.02 -11.17 0.62
CA LEU A 98 -3.93 -10.59 -0.15
C LEU A 98 -3.95 -9.07 -0.01
N ALA A 99 -2.77 -8.48 0.18
CA ALA A 99 -2.54 -7.05 0.11
C ALA A 99 -1.29 -6.76 -0.74
N ASP A 100 -1.46 -6.06 -1.86
CA ASP A 100 -0.37 -5.50 -2.67
C ASP A 100 -0.29 -4.00 -2.35
N LEU A 101 0.49 -3.65 -1.32
CA LEU A 101 0.51 -2.30 -0.75
C LEU A 101 1.18 -1.29 -1.70
N GLY A 102 0.99 -0.03 -1.41
CA GLY A 102 1.55 1.07 -2.18
C GLY A 102 0.54 1.72 -3.11
N VAL A 103 1.02 2.25 -4.22
CA VAL A 103 0.21 2.96 -5.21
C VAL A 103 0.22 2.24 -6.54
N SER A 104 -0.93 2.23 -7.18
CA SER A 104 -1.07 1.75 -8.55
C SER A 104 -0.12 2.51 -9.49
N SER A 105 0.40 1.82 -10.51
CA SER A 105 1.21 2.47 -11.54
C SER A 105 0.47 3.60 -12.23
N HIS A 106 -0.85 3.49 -12.34
CA HIS A 106 -1.71 4.53 -12.89
C HIS A 106 -1.55 5.86 -12.13
N HIS A 107 -1.46 5.85 -10.81
CA HIS A 107 -1.24 7.07 -10.01
C HIS A 107 0.07 7.79 -10.35
N PHE A 108 1.14 7.03 -10.64
CA PHE A 108 2.43 7.64 -11.01
C PHE A 108 2.47 8.18 -12.42
N ASP A 109 1.63 7.64 -13.32
CA ASP A 109 1.61 8.00 -14.74
C ASP A 109 0.61 9.12 -15.03
N ASP A 110 -0.35 9.36 -14.12
CA ASP A 110 -1.30 10.48 -14.21
C ASP A 110 -0.71 11.74 -13.55
N SER A 111 -0.35 12.72 -14.37
CA SER A 111 0.21 14.01 -13.92
C SER A 111 -0.75 14.82 -13.04
N GLU A 112 -2.06 14.68 -13.22
CA GLU A 112 -3.08 15.40 -12.44
C GLU A 112 -3.21 14.90 -10.99
N ARG A 113 -2.68 13.70 -10.70
CA ARG A 113 -2.77 13.08 -9.38
C ARG A 113 -1.65 13.52 -8.44
N GLY A 114 -0.55 14.07 -8.94
CA GLY A 114 0.54 14.63 -8.13
C GLY A 114 1.45 13.62 -7.41
N PHE A 115 1.40 12.34 -7.73
CA PHE A 115 2.22 11.30 -7.08
C PHE A 115 3.68 11.25 -7.55
N SER A 116 4.01 11.92 -8.66
CA SER A 116 5.33 11.86 -9.27
C SER A 116 5.91 13.24 -9.52
N PHE A 117 7.14 13.48 -9.07
CA PHE A 117 7.90 14.71 -9.35
C PHE A 117 8.50 14.76 -10.77
N ARG A 118 8.15 13.81 -11.64
CA ARG A 118 8.59 13.78 -13.05
C ARG A 118 7.72 14.63 -13.96
N PHE A 119 6.54 14.97 -13.51
CA PHE A 119 5.54 15.72 -14.26
C PHE A 119 5.21 17.01 -13.52
N GLU A 120 4.86 18.03 -14.29
CA GLU A 120 4.21 19.21 -13.74
C GLU A 120 2.75 18.88 -13.42
N GLY A 121 2.23 19.44 -12.34
CA GLY A 121 0.84 19.20 -11.94
C GLY A 121 0.56 19.70 -10.52
N LYS A 122 -0.66 19.50 -10.08
CA LYS A 122 -1.10 19.85 -8.71
C LYS A 122 -0.50 18.88 -7.70
N LEU A 123 -0.23 19.35 -6.50
CA LEU A 123 0.18 18.53 -5.37
C LEU A 123 -1.05 17.96 -4.64
N ASP A 124 -1.73 17.00 -5.28
CA ASP A 124 -2.92 16.37 -4.69
C ASP A 124 -2.53 15.17 -3.82
N MET A 125 -2.02 14.11 -4.39
CA MET A 125 -1.61 12.83 -3.79
C MET A 125 -2.72 12.02 -3.09
N ARG A 126 -3.99 12.40 -3.22
CA ARG A 126 -5.09 11.61 -2.64
C ARG A 126 -5.40 10.39 -3.50
N MET A 127 -5.47 9.22 -2.91
CA MET A 127 -5.99 8.01 -3.55
C MET A 127 -7.51 8.11 -3.70
N ASN A 128 -8.20 8.59 -2.67
CA ASN A 128 -9.62 8.94 -2.73
C ASN A 128 -9.80 10.45 -2.94
N LYS A 129 -10.16 10.86 -4.16
CA LYS A 129 -10.34 12.28 -4.52
C LYS A 129 -11.48 12.98 -3.76
N ARG A 130 -12.38 12.22 -3.13
CA ARG A 130 -13.58 12.77 -2.47
C ARG A 130 -13.35 13.17 -1.00
N ALA A 131 -12.23 12.81 -0.43
CA ALA A 131 -11.97 13.03 1.00
C ALA A 131 -10.51 13.40 1.27
N GLY A 132 -10.30 14.00 2.43
CA GLY A 132 -8.98 14.28 2.99
C GLY A 132 -8.34 15.56 2.47
N LEU A 133 -7.19 15.86 3.05
CA LEU A 133 -6.33 16.96 2.66
C LEU A 133 -5.46 16.54 1.48
N THR A 134 -5.18 17.48 0.57
CA THR A 134 -4.18 17.30 -0.47
C THR A 134 -2.76 17.47 0.09
N ALA A 135 -1.74 17.06 -0.66
CA ALA A 135 -0.36 17.33 -0.28
C ALA A 135 -0.07 18.83 -0.21
N ALA A 136 -0.70 19.63 -1.07
CA ALA A 136 -0.65 21.10 -0.99
C ALA A 136 -1.24 21.60 0.33
N ASP A 137 -2.41 21.11 0.76
CA ASP A 137 -3.02 21.48 2.03
C ASP A 137 -2.10 21.14 3.21
N VAL A 138 -1.52 19.93 3.23
CA VAL A 138 -0.57 19.52 4.27
C VAL A 138 0.59 20.51 4.37
N MET A 139 1.22 20.88 3.24
CA MET A 139 2.36 21.78 3.24
C MET A 139 1.98 23.21 3.64
N ASN A 140 0.77 23.67 3.26
CA ASN A 140 0.34 25.04 3.53
C ASN A 140 -0.27 25.23 4.94
N THR A 141 -0.82 24.17 5.56
CA THR A 141 -1.58 24.32 6.81
C THR A 141 -0.90 23.72 8.05
N TYR A 142 -0.06 22.69 7.90
CA TYR A 142 0.58 22.07 9.05
C TYR A 142 1.66 22.97 9.65
N ASN A 143 1.81 22.92 10.99
CA ASN A 143 2.90 23.63 11.64
C ASN A 143 4.26 22.97 11.32
N GLU A 144 5.34 23.69 11.59
CA GLU A 144 6.71 23.27 11.29
C GLU A 144 7.08 21.93 11.94
N GLU A 145 6.71 21.77 13.22
CA GLU A 145 7.00 20.56 13.98
C GLU A 145 6.36 19.33 13.35
N ARG A 146 5.06 19.41 13.00
CA ARG A 146 4.34 18.32 12.35
C ARG A 146 4.89 18.01 10.97
N LEU A 147 5.27 19.00 10.17
CA LEU A 147 5.93 18.78 8.89
C LEU A 147 7.28 18.06 9.08
N ALA A 148 8.07 18.50 10.06
CA ALA A 148 9.35 17.86 10.37
C ALA A 148 9.17 16.39 10.79
N ASP A 149 8.15 16.09 11.60
CA ASP A 149 7.82 14.75 12.03
C ASP A 149 7.42 13.85 10.86
N ILE A 150 6.55 14.32 9.95
CA ILE A 150 6.16 13.57 8.75
C ILE A 150 7.39 13.21 7.91
N PHE A 151 8.24 14.18 7.61
CA PHE A 151 9.44 13.95 6.82
C PHE A 151 10.46 13.06 7.51
N TYR A 152 10.53 13.10 8.84
CA TYR A 152 11.40 12.22 9.61
C TYR A 152 10.86 10.80 9.71
N LEU A 153 9.59 10.65 10.11
CA LEU A 153 8.97 9.35 10.39
C LEU A 153 8.65 8.58 9.11
N TYR A 154 8.10 9.25 8.10
CA TYR A 154 7.61 8.62 6.87
C TYR A 154 8.59 8.73 5.71
N GLY A 155 9.42 9.77 5.69
CA GLY A 155 10.46 9.96 4.67
C GLY A 155 11.83 9.44 5.10
N GLU A 156 12.04 9.12 6.37
CA GLU A 156 13.36 8.78 6.92
C GLU A 156 14.44 9.82 6.56
N LEU A 157 14.05 11.11 6.55
CA LEU A 157 14.90 12.24 6.17
C LEU A 157 15.64 12.80 7.38
N LYS A 158 16.99 12.80 7.33
CA LYS A 158 17.81 13.34 8.41
C LYS A 158 17.72 14.85 8.54
N ASN A 159 17.41 15.55 7.46
CA ASN A 159 17.28 17.01 7.38
C ASN A 159 15.82 17.50 7.42
N SER A 160 14.91 16.70 7.99
CA SER A 160 13.47 16.95 8.05
C SER A 160 13.11 18.33 8.63
N ARG A 161 13.77 18.77 9.71
CA ARG A 161 13.56 20.07 10.33
C ARG A 161 13.91 21.22 9.39
N LYS A 162 15.05 21.11 8.68
CA LYS A 162 15.46 22.13 7.71
C LYS A 162 14.50 22.23 6.53
N LEU A 163 13.98 21.07 6.09
CA LEU A 163 12.98 21.02 5.02
C LEU A 163 11.66 21.68 5.49
N ALA A 164 11.21 21.38 6.69
CA ALA A 164 9.99 21.97 7.26
C ALA A 164 10.11 23.50 7.40
N ASP A 165 11.23 24.00 7.95
CA ASP A 165 11.52 25.44 8.08
C ASP A 165 11.48 26.15 6.72
N LEU A 166 12.10 25.56 5.68
CA LEU A 166 12.06 26.11 4.32
C LEU A 166 10.64 26.23 3.77
N LEU A 167 9.83 25.17 3.92
CA LEU A 167 8.45 25.15 3.45
C LEU A 167 7.59 26.20 4.20
N VAL A 168 7.74 26.29 5.52
CA VAL A 168 7.00 27.28 6.32
C VAL A 168 7.38 28.70 5.95
N LYS A 169 8.66 28.98 5.72
CA LYS A 169 9.11 30.31 5.25
C LYS A 169 8.58 30.62 3.85
N ALA A 170 8.65 29.66 2.93
CA ALA A 170 8.22 29.87 1.55
C ALA A 170 6.69 30.15 1.46
N ARG A 171 5.86 29.37 2.16
CA ARG A 171 4.40 29.53 2.13
C ARG A 171 3.91 30.88 2.70
N ASN A 172 4.70 31.54 3.55
CA ASN A 172 4.39 32.87 4.03
C ASN A 172 4.47 33.94 2.92
N THR A 173 5.16 33.62 1.82
CA THR A 173 5.32 34.54 0.68
C THR A 173 4.40 34.12 -0.48
N ARG A 174 4.26 32.81 -0.71
CA ARG A 174 3.46 32.25 -1.80
C ARG A 174 2.96 30.87 -1.42
N GLN A 175 1.69 30.58 -1.69
CA GLN A 175 1.15 29.21 -1.50
C GLN A 175 1.87 28.18 -2.39
N ILE A 176 2.00 26.97 -1.87
CA ILE A 176 2.62 25.85 -2.56
C ILE A 176 1.48 25.00 -3.14
N GLU A 177 1.21 25.14 -4.43
CA GLU A 177 0.06 24.48 -5.07
C GLU A 177 0.48 23.38 -6.05
N THR A 178 1.63 23.59 -6.69
CA THR A 178 2.11 22.72 -7.76
C THR A 178 3.39 21.98 -7.38
N ILE A 179 3.69 20.91 -8.13
CA ILE A 179 4.97 20.21 -8.04
C ILE A 179 6.13 21.16 -8.32
N GLY A 180 5.99 22.04 -9.32
CA GLY A 180 6.98 23.06 -9.64
C GLY A 180 7.27 24.00 -8.48
N ASP A 181 6.23 24.56 -7.83
CA ASP A 181 6.39 25.42 -6.65
C ASP A 181 7.18 24.74 -5.55
N PHE A 182 6.85 23.47 -5.27
CA PHE A 182 7.52 22.67 -4.27
C PHE A 182 9.00 22.40 -4.65
N LEU A 183 9.26 21.97 -5.88
CA LEU A 183 10.61 21.69 -6.34
C LEU A 183 11.53 22.91 -6.28
N ASP A 184 11.04 24.09 -6.63
CA ASP A 184 11.82 25.34 -6.57
C ASP A 184 12.26 25.68 -5.14
N ILE A 185 11.43 25.36 -4.15
CA ILE A 185 11.74 25.55 -2.72
C ILE A 185 12.80 24.55 -2.24
N VAL A 186 12.67 23.27 -2.60
CA VAL A 186 13.44 22.21 -1.95
C VAL A 186 14.71 21.80 -2.71
N LYS A 187 14.81 22.07 -4.02
CA LYS A 187 16.01 21.77 -4.83
C LYS A 187 17.32 22.28 -4.21
N PRO A 188 17.38 23.50 -3.65
CA PRO A 188 18.63 23.99 -3.03
C PRO A 188 19.08 23.19 -1.81
N LEU A 189 18.15 22.41 -1.19
CA LEU A 189 18.44 21.60 -0.01
C LEU A 189 19.13 20.28 -0.36
N PHE A 190 18.92 19.77 -1.57
CA PHE A 190 19.41 18.48 -2.00
C PHE A 190 20.59 18.63 -2.99
N GLY A 191 21.68 17.95 -2.72
CA GLY A 191 22.79 17.88 -3.68
C GLY A 191 22.38 17.10 -4.94
N ARG A 192 22.86 17.51 -6.10
CA ARG A 192 22.50 16.96 -7.44
C ARG A 192 22.51 15.44 -7.52
N GLU A 193 23.49 14.78 -6.89
CA GLU A 193 23.62 13.32 -6.92
C GLU A 193 22.54 12.58 -6.09
N ARG A 194 22.00 13.22 -5.05
CA ARG A 194 21.02 12.64 -4.13
C ARG A 194 19.61 13.18 -4.33
N GLU A 195 19.44 14.19 -5.14
CA GLU A 195 18.19 14.91 -5.33
C GLU A 195 17.00 13.96 -5.58
N LYS A 196 17.10 13.10 -6.60
CA LYS A 196 16.02 12.17 -6.95
C LYS A 196 15.65 11.22 -5.79
N LYS A 197 16.64 10.74 -5.04
CA LYS A 197 16.44 9.84 -3.92
C LYS A 197 15.78 10.55 -2.74
N GLU A 198 16.21 11.76 -2.43
CA GLU A 198 15.65 12.53 -1.33
C GLU A 198 14.22 13.03 -1.69
N LEU A 199 14.00 13.46 -2.93
CA LEU A 199 12.65 13.82 -3.41
C LEU A 199 11.69 12.63 -3.35
N ALA A 200 12.11 11.43 -3.75
CA ALA A 200 11.28 10.24 -3.64
C ALA A 200 10.82 9.98 -2.19
N LYS A 201 11.69 10.22 -1.21
CA LYS A 201 11.36 10.08 0.22
C LYS A 201 10.39 11.17 0.69
N VAL A 202 10.55 12.40 0.20
CA VAL A 202 9.62 13.50 0.54
C VAL A 202 8.24 13.19 -0.02
N PHE A 203 8.14 12.76 -1.28
CA PHE A 203 6.88 12.37 -1.90
C PHE A 203 6.25 11.17 -1.20
N GLN A 204 7.05 10.18 -0.80
CA GLN A 204 6.57 9.08 0.04
C GLN A 204 5.99 9.59 1.36
N ALA A 205 6.67 10.50 2.04
CA ALA A 205 6.21 11.03 3.33
C ALA A 205 4.87 11.77 3.21
N LEU A 206 4.74 12.64 2.21
CA LEU A 206 3.50 13.37 1.93
C LEU A 206 2.37 12.41 1.56
N ARG A 207 2.63 11.43 0.71
CA ARG A 207 1.65 10.43 0.28
C ARG A 207 1.11 9.63 1.48
N ILE A 208 2.01 9.15 2.33
CA ILE A 208 1.65 8.40 3.53
C ILE A 208 0.75 9.22 4.44
N GLU A 209 1.09 10.50 4.66
CA GLU A 209 0.29 11.40 5.51
C GLU A 209 -1.08 11.69 4.88
N VAL A 210 -1.11 12.08 3.61
CA VAL A 210 -2.35 12.42 2.88
C VAL A 210 -3.35 11.27 2.91
N ASN A 211 -2.88 10.04 2.73
CA ASN A 211 -3.72 8.85 2.64
C ASN A 211 -3.83 8.08 3.97
N GLN A 212 -3.17 8.55 5.04
CA GLN A 212 -3.11 7.87 6.34
C GLN A 212 -2.71 6.38 6.20
N GLU A 213 -1.73 6.10 5.31
CA GLU A 213 -1.41 4.73 4.88
C GLU A 213 -0.98 3.83 6.04
N MET A 214 -0.20 4.36 6.99
CA MET A 214 0.29 3.56 8.11
C MET A 214 -0.81 3.19 9.10
N GLU A 215 -1.77 4.10 9.35
CA GLU A 215 -2.89 3.80 10.24
C GLU A 215 -3.88 2.85 9.56
N ALA A 216 -4.18 3.07 8.28
CA ALA A 216 -5.01 2.17 7.51
C ALA A 216 -4.41 0.75 7.44
N LEU A 217 -3.09 0.63 7.23
CA LEU A 217 -2.39 -0.65 7.25
C LEU A 217 -2.50 -1.34 8.61
N LYS A 218 -2.31 -0.60 9.69
CA LYS A 218 -2.46 -1.14 11.06
C LYS A 218 -3.85 -1.70 11.30
N GLU A 219 -4.89 -0.93 10.99
CA GLU A 219 -6.28 -1.35 11.15
C GLU A 219 -6.59 -2.59 10.29
N MET A 220 -6.14 -2.63 9.04
CA MET A 220 -6.30 -3.76 8.14
C MET A 220 -5.60 -5.02 8.69
N LEU A 221 -4.37 -4.91 9.18
CA LEU A 221 -3.61 -6.05 9.69
C LEU A 221 -4.27 -6.69 10.92
N TYR A 222 -4.84 -5.89 11.82
CA TYR A 222 -5.59 -6.40 12.95
C TYR A 222 -6.91 -7.05 12.49
N ALA A 223 -7.66 -6.38 11.61
CA ALA A 223 -8.88 -6.95 11.03
C ALA A 223 -8.60 -8.27 10.30
N ALA A 224 -7.53 -8.35 9.53
CA ALA A 224 -7.10 -9.57 8.86
C ALA A 224 -6.75 -10.69 9.85
N THR A 225 -6.07 -10.33 10.95
CA THR A 225 -5.72 -11.29 12.00
C THR A 225 -6.97 -11.90 12.63
N GLU A 226 -8.02 -11.12 12.85
CA GLU A 226 -9.27 -11.58 13.44
C GLU A 226 -10.12 -12.39 12.44
N SER A 227 -10.15 -11.98 11.18
CA SER A 227 -11.03 -12.55 10.16
C SER A 227 -10.48 -13.83 9.52
N LEU A 228 -9.18 -14.08 9.57
CA LEU A 228 -8.60 -15.31 9.07
C LEU A 228 -8.98 -16.50 9.96
N ARG A 229 -9.48 -17.58 9.34
CA ARG A 229 -9.67 -18.85 10.03
C ARG A 229 -8.34 -19.52 10.37
N PRO A 230 -8.32 -20.47 11.32
CA PRO A 230 -7.14 -21.33 11.52
C PRO A 230 -6.71 -22.00 10.21
N GLY A 231 -5.40 -21.96 9.88
CA GLY A 231 -4.86 -22.41 8.59
C GLY A 231 -5.02 -21.43 7.43
N GLY A 232 -5.74 -20.33 7.63
CA GLY A 232 -5.87 -19.26 6.63
C GLY A 232 -4.57 -18.47 6.42
N ARG A 233 -4.42 -17.82 5.27
CA ARG A 233 -3.17 -17.19 4.84
C ARG A 233 -3.27 -15.66 4.78
N LEU A 234 -2.30 -14.98 5.38
CA LEU A 234 -2.05 -13.54 5.17
C LEU A 234 -0.87 -13.39 4.21
N VAL A 235 -1.12 -12.77 3.08
CA VAL A 235 -0.15 -12.58 1.98
C VAL A 235 -0.02 -11.09 1.73
N VAL A 236 1.17 -10.52 1.96
CA VAL A 236 1.36 -9.07 1.87
C VAL A 236 2.62 -8.73 1.09
N ILE A 237 2.47 -7.91 0.05
CA ILE A 237 3.56 -7.27 -0.69
C ILE A 237 3.72 -5.85 -0.15
N THR A 238 4.95 -5.47 0.13
CA THR A 238 5.32 -4.13 0.65
C THR A 238 6.40 -3.52 -0.24
N TYR A 239 6.48 -2.18 -0.30
CA TYR A 239 7.43 -1.47 -1.17
C TYR A 239 8.40 -0.56 -0.43
N HIS A 240 8.15 -0.27 0.85
CA HIS A 240 9.06 0.50 1.68
C HIS A 240 9.24 -0.08 3.09
N SER A 241 10.27 0.42 3.79
CA SER A 241 10.72 -0.08 5.09
C SER A 241 9.66 -0.05 6.19
N LEU A 242 8.79 0.96 6.19
CA LEU A 242 7.77 1.15 7.22
C LEU A 242 6.68 0.09 7.13
N GLU A 243 6.15 -0.14 5.91
CA GLU A 243 5.19 -1.22 5.67
C GLU A 243 5.79 -2.59 6.03
N ASP A 244 6.98 -2.89 5.49
CA ASP A 244 7.65 -4.17 5.70
C ASP A 244 7.90 -4.45 7.18
N ARG A 245 8.24 -3.41 7.96
CA ARG A 245 8.45 -3.52 9.42
C ARG A 245 7.16 -3.87 10.13
N MET A 246 6.06 -3.19 9.82
CA MET A 246 4.76 -3.41 10.44
C MET A 246 4.22 -4.81 10.14
N VAL A 247 4.25 -5.22 8.88
CA VAL A 247 3.83 -6.55 8.43
C VAL A 247 4.69 -7.65 9.06
N LYS A 248 6.02 -7.49 9.04
CA LYS A 248 6.93 -8.42 9.71
C LYS A 248 6.63 -8.56 11.20
N ASN A 249 6.36 -7.44 11.87
CA ASN A 249 6.12 -7.41 13.31
C ASN A 249 4.84 -8.19 13.65
N ILE A 250 3.70 -7.87 13.03
CA ILE A 250 2.45 -8.56 13.34
C ILE A 250 2.54 -10.06 13.06
N MET A 251 3.19 -10.48 11.97
CA MET A 251 3.38 -11.90 11.64
C MET A 251 4.28 -12.62 12.64
N LYS A 252 5.24 -11.93 13.27
CA LYS A 252 6.20 -12.53 14.20
C LYS A 252 5.78 -12.43 15.66
N THR A 253 5.11 -11.35 16.04
CA THR A 253 4.84 -11.03 17.46
C THR A 253 3.36 -10.81 17.76
N GLY A 254 2.48 -10.83 16.76
CA GLY A 254 1.05 -10.60 16.93
C GLY A 254 0.66 -9.12 17.10
N ASN A 255 1.63 -8.19 17.03
CA ASN A 255 1.35 -6.75 17.09
C ASN A 255 2.28 -5.98 16.14
N VAL A 256 1.85 -4.79 15.71
CA VAL A 256 2.58 -3.97 14.74
C VAL A 256 3.82 -3.29 15.34
N GLU A 257 3.88 -3.16 16.66
CA GLU A 257 5.00 -2.57 17.41
C GLU A 257 6.20 -3.52 17.48
N GLY A 258 6.01 -4.83 17.26
CA GLY A 258 7.06 -5.85 17.34
C GLY A 258 7.42 -6.24 18.77
N LYS A 259 6.52 -5.99 19.74
CA LYS A 259 6.71 -6.39 21.12
C LYS A 259 6.34 -7.85 21.29
N ALA A 260 7.32 -8.71 21.56
CA ALA A 260 7.10 -10.13 21.76
C ALA A 260 6.55 -10.42 23.16
N GLU A 261 5.31 -10.91 23.23
CA GLU A 261 4.78 -11.53 24.45
C GLU A 261 5.23 -13.00 24.49
N LYS A 262 5.75 -13.43 25.62
CA LYS A 262 6.25 -14.79 25.80
C LYS A 262 5.44 -15.50 26.86
N ASP A 263 5.20 -16.79 26.63
CA ASP A 263 4.65 -17.68 27.64
C ASP A 263 5.69 -17.99 28.74
N PHE A 264 5.25 -18.75 29.74
CA PHE A 264 6.13 -19.19 30.85
C PHE A 264 7.38 -19.97 30.37
N TYR A 265 7.30 -20.62 29.21
CA TYR A 265 8.39 -21.40 28.62
C TYR A 265 9.29 -20.58 27.68
N GLY A 266 9.00 -19.28 27.50
CA GLY A 266 9.77 -18.38 26.64
C GLY A 266 9.36 -18.39 25.16
N ASN A 267 8.30 -19.11 24.77
CA ASN A 267 7.80 -19.10 23.42
C ASN A 267 7.04 -17.81 23.12
N VAL A 268 7.29 -17.22 21.96
CA VAL A 268 6.58 -16.03 21.52
C VAL A 268 5.13 -16.39 21.20
N GLN A 269 4.20 -15.70 21.86
CA GLN A 269 2.79 -15.80 21.55
C GLN A 269 2.49 -14.97 20.29
N THR A 270 2.18 -15.63 19.21
CA THR A 270 1.79 -14.98 17.95
C THR A 270 0.64 -15.75 17.31
N PRO A 271 -0.35 -15.04 16.72
CA PRO A 271 -1.45 -15.67 16.00
C PRO A 271 -1.01 -16.31 14.68
N PHE A 272 0.25 -16.12 14.28
CA PHE A 272 0.74 -16.58 12.98
C PHE A 272 1.92 -17.53 13.07
N ARG A 273 2.04 -18.40 12.06
CA ARG A 273 3.23 -19.17 11.71
C ARG A 273 3.73 -18.67 10.34
N LEU A 274 5.00 -18.28 10.26
CA LEU A 274 5.58 -17.87 8.97
C LEU A 274 5.59 -19.07 8.02
N VAL A 275 5.13 -18.87 6.79
CA VAL A 275 5.17 -19.90 5.73
C VAL A 275 6.57 -19.97 5.13
N ASN A 276 7.21 -18.81 5.00
CA ASN A 276 8.59 -18.69 4.52
C ASN A 276 9.41 -17.83 5.50
N ASN A 277 10.59 -18.30 5.87
CA ASN A 277 11.48 -17.57 6.77
C ASN A 277 12.19 -16.39 6.10
N LYS A 278 12.43 -16.50 4.79
CA LYS A 278 13.03 -15.43 3.98
C LYS A 278 11.94 -14.72 3.21
N VAL A 279 12.06 -13.41 3.12
CA VAL A 279 11.19 -12.60 2.26
C VAL A 279 11.37 -13.02 0.79
N ILE A 280 10.28 -13.10 0.04
CA ILE A 280 10.31 -13.32 -1.40
C ILE A 280 10.44 -11.97 -2.07
N VAL A 281 11.34 -11.85 -3.03
CA VAL A 281 11.59 -10.63 -3.81
C VAL A 281 11.48 -10.95 -5.30
N PRO A 282 11.16 -9.97 -6.16
CA PRO A 282 11.16 -10.15 -7.60
C PRO A 282 12.53 -10.62 -8.11
N ASP A 283 12.52 -11.47 -9.11
CA ASP A 283 13.73 -11.86 -9.82
C ASP A 283 14.18 -10.79 -10.83
N GLU A 284 15.34 -11.01 -11.45
CA GLU A 284 15.91 -10.05 -12.40
C GLU A 284 15.03 -9.87 -13.65
N GLU A 285 14.34 -10.93 -14.07
CA GLU A 285 13.44 -10.91 -15.22
C GLU A 285 12.19 -10.06 -14.93
N GLU A 286 11.60 -10.22 -13.76
CA GLU A 286 10.47 -9.40 -13.33
C GLU A 286 10.87 -7.92 -13.17
N ILE A 287 12.06 -7.66 -12.57
CA ILE A 287 12.57 -6.29 -12.43
C ILE A 287 12.85 -5.65 -13.81
N ALA A 288 13.34 -6.42 -14.78
CA ALA A 288 13.57 -5.92 -16.13
C ALA A 288 12.26 -5.54 -16.83
N ARG A 289 11.20 -6.35 -16.67
CA ARG A 289 9.87 -6.08 -17.23
C ARG A 289 9.13 -4.97 -16.47
N ASN A 290 9.26 -4.94 -15.15
CA ASN A 290 8.62 -3.96 -14.28
C ASN A 290 9.62 -3.38 -13.26
N PRO A 291 10.36 -2.32 -13.60
CA PRO A 291 11.35 -1.71 -12.70
C PRO A 291 10.76 -1.22 -11.36
N ARG A 292 9.45 -0.99 -11.28
CA ARG A 292 8.75 -0.57 -10.06
C ARG A 292 8.69 -1.71 -9.03
N SER A 293 8.79 -2.97 -9.45
CA SER A 293 8.81 -4.15 -8.57
C SER A 293 10.08 -4.25 -7.73
N ARG A 294 11.17 -3.57 -8.10
CA ARG A 294 12.51 -3.70 -7.48
C ARG A 294 12.52 -3.66 -5.96
N SER A 295 11.66 -2.87 -5.34
CA SER A 295 11.57 -2.73 -3.87
C SER A 295 10.56 -3.66 -3.23
N ALA A 296 9.82 -4.42 -4.02
CA ALA A 296 8.77 -5.31 -3.54
C ALA A 296 9.32 -6.42 -2.63
N LYS A 297 8.58 -6.68 -1.55
CA LYS A 297 8.88 -7.75 -0.59
C LYS A 297 7.59 -8.46 -0.23
N LEU A 298 7.49 -9.72 -0.58
CA LEU A 298 6.34 -10.56 -0.25
C LEU A 298 6.60 -11.34 1.05
N ARG A 299 5.65 -11.24 1.97
CA ARG A 299 5.60 -12.05 3.20
C ARG A 299 4.32 -12.85 3.26
N ILE A 300 4.44 -14.09 3.72
CA ILE A 300 3.33 -15.02 3.84
C ILE A 300 3.34 -15.62 5.24
N ALA A 301 2.20 -15.56 5.90
CA ALA A 301 1.99 -16.18 7.20
C ALA A 301 0.65 -16.96 7.22
N GLU A 302 0.60 -18.00 8.03
CA GLU A 302 -0.56 -18.84 8.25
C GLU A 302 -1.09 -18.60 9.65
N LYS A 303 -2.40 -18.41 9.76
CA LYS A 303 -3.11 -18.29 11.04
C LYS A 303 -3.00 -19.61 11.82
N ARG A 304 -2.68 -19.53 13.10
CA ARG A 304 -2.64 -20.68 14.01
C ARG A 304 -4.03 -21.10 14.48
#